data_efbe1d0c36031739726004310ced5c8d
#
_entry.id   efbe1d0c36031739726004310ced5c8d
#
_cell.length_a   1.000
_cell.length_b   1.000
_cell.length_c   1.000
_cell.angle_alpha   90.00
_cell.angle_beta   90.00
_cell.angle_gamma   90.00
#
_symmetry.space_group_name_H-M   'P 1'
#
loop_
_entity.id
_entity.type
_entity.pdbx_description
1 polymer ?
#
loop_
_entity_poly.entity_id
_entity_poly.type
_entity_poly.pdbx_seq_one_letter_code
_entity_poly.pdbx_strand_id
1 'polypeptide(L)'
;DFAEAHSNLGNVLRELGRADEALASYNQAIVLKPDYAAAHRHLTLMKTYEVQDEQYSKMEELYLDENLSEEQRCHINFGLAKVCEDLGNFEQAFAHYTEGNGLRKKLLNYDINQDVELFKQLKSSYPKIEKNLLEPDTLSKNLMPIFIIGMPRSGTTLVEQIISSHLQVTGAGELNFAKQFGAAIATGITEVNN
;
A
#
# COMPACT_ATOMS: atom_id res chain seq x y z
N ASP A 1 14.24 7.51 -15.58
CA ASP A 1 13.40 8.65 -15.97
C ASP A 1 13.37 9.68 -14.84
N PHE A 2 13.66 10.96 -15.16
CA PHE A 2 13.70 12.02 -14.14
C PHE A 2 12.32 12.29 -13.51
N ALA A 3 11.24 12.13 -14.25
CA ALA A 3 9.88 12.27 -13.71
C ALA A 3 9.56 11.22 -12.64
N GLU A 4 9.95 9.98 -12.89
CA GLU A 4 9.81 8.89 -11.93
C GLU A 4 10.65 9.12 -10.67
N ALA A 5 11.90 9.60 -10.84
CA ALA A 5 12.76 9.93 -9.71
C ALA A 5 12.14 11.02 -8.81
N HIS A 6 11.57 12.07 -9.40
CA HIS A 6 10.85 13.11 -8.65
C HIS A 6 9.60 12.57 -7.96
N SER A 7 8.83 11.70 -8.62
CA SER A 7 7.67 11.07 -7.99
C SER A 7 8.07 10.18 -6.80
N ASN A 8 9.13 9.40 -6.93
CA ASN A 8 9.66 8.55 -5.86
C ASN A 8 10.22 9.40 -4.70
N LEU A 9 10.91 10.50 -4.99
CA LEU A 9 11.33 11.47 -3.97
C LEU A 9 10.13 12.04 -3.22
N GLY A 10 9.06 12.40 -3.94
CA GLY A 10 7.81 12.86 -3.35
C GLY A 10 7.20 11.84 -2.38
N ASN A 11 7.22 10.54 -2.73
CA ASN A 11 6.74 9.48 -1.84
C ASN A 11 7.56 9.41 -0.53
N VAL A 12 8.88 9.45 -0.61
CA VAL A 12 9.77 9.43 0.57
C VAL A 12 9.56 10.67 1.43
N LEU A 13 9.48 11.86 0.82
CA LEU A 13 9.25 13.11 1.54
C LEU A 13 7.90 13.10 2.27
N ARG A 14 6.86 12.57 1.65
CA ARG A 14 5.54 12.40 2.27
C ARG A 14 5.62 11.47 3.49
N GLU A 15 6.31 10.34 3.40
CA GLU A 15 6.50 9.41 4.53
C GLU A 15 7.28 10.06 5.67
N LEU A 16 8.21 10.96 5.37
CA LEU A 16 8.96 11.75 6.35
C LEU A 16 8.14 12.94 6.93
N GLY A 17 6.89 13.14 6.51
CA GLY A 17 6.05 14.26 6.94
C GLY A 17 6.44 15.61 6.33
N ARG A 18 7.31 15.63 5.30
CA ARG A 18 7.77 16.85 4.60
C ARG A 18 6.82 17.19 3.45
N ALA A 19 5.59 17.58 3.81
CA ALA A 19 4.47 17.70 2.88
C ALA A 19 4.72 18.68 1.73
N ASP A 20 5.25 19.88 2.02
CA ASP A 20 5.50 20.92 1.00
C ASP A 20 6.55 20.49 -0.03
N GLU A 21 7.59 19.80 0.43
CA GLU A 21 8.64 19.30 -0.45
C GLU A 21 8.16 18.10 -1.29
N ALA A 22 7.30 17.24 -0.72
CA ALA A 22 6.65 16.16 -1.45
C ALA A 22 5.78 16.74 -2.58
N LEU A 23 4.98 17.77 -2.28
CA LEU A 23 4.12 18.46 -3.23
C LEU A 23 4.94 19.07 -4.38
N ALA A 24 6.05 19.75 -4.05
CA ALA A 24 6.96 20.32 -5.05
C ALA A 24 7.56 19.23 -5.96
N SER A 25 7.93 18.07 -5.38
CA SER A 25 8.49 16.94 -6.12
C SER A 25 7.48 16.30 -7.06
N TYR A 26 6.22 16.11 -6.66
CA TYR A 26 5.17 15.61 -7.54
C TYR A 26 4.85 16.59 -8.68
N ASN A 27 4.78 17.90 -8.39
CA ASN A 27 4.61 18.92 -9.43
C ASN A 27 5.76 18.89 -10.43
N GLN A 28 7.01 18.75 -9.98
CA GLN A 28 8.14 18.63 -10.88
C GLN A 28 8.07 17.38 -11.75
N ALA A 29 7.58 16.25 -11.22
CA ALA A 29 7.34 15.05 -12.00
C ALA A 29 6.32 15.29 -13.12
N ILE A 30 5.22 16.01 -12.83
CA ILE A 30 4.18 16.37 -13.80
C ILE A 30 4.71 17.37 -14.85
N VAL A 31 5.52 18.33 -14.46
CA VAL A 31 6.17 19.25 -15.41
C VAL A 31 7.06 18.52 -16.40
N LEU A 32 7.84 17.54 -15.92
CA LEU A 32 8.74 16.74 -16.76
C LEU A 32 7.99 15.74 -17.63
N LYS A 33 6.85 15.23 -17.15
CA LYS A 33 6.02 14.25 -17.85
C LYS A 33 4.54 14.51 -17.54
N PRO A 34 3.85 15.35 -18.37
CA PRO A 34 2.48 15.77 -18.10
C PRO A 34 1.42 14.65 -18.12
N ASP A 35 1.74 13.51 -18.73
CA ASP A 35 0.92 12.30 -18.78
C ASP A 35 1.27 11.28 -17.68
N TYR A 36 2.08 11.67 -16.68
CA TYR A 36 2.50 10.75 -15.62
C TYR A 36 1.38 10.52 -14.59
N ALA A 37 0.50 9.59 -14.89
CA ALA A 37 -0.70 9.27 -14.13
C ALA A 37 -0.47 9.03 -12.62
N ALA A 38 0.64 8.36 -12.27
CA ALA A 38 0.97 8.09 -10.87
C ALA A 38 1.27 9.40 -10.09
N ALA A 39 1.99 10.36 -10.70
CA ALA A 39 2.28 11.64 -10.08
C ALA A 39 1.00 12.47 -9.87
N HIS A 40 0.10 12.48 -10.84
CA HIS A 40 -1.22 13.11 -10.68
C HIS A 40 -1.99 12.52 -9.49
N ARG A 41 -2.07 11.20 -9.38
CA ARG A 41 -2.71 10.54 -8.24
C ARG A 41 -2.05 10.90 -6.91
N HIS A 42 -0.71 10.87 -6.83
CA HIS A 42 -0.01 11.20 -5.59
C HIS A 42 -0.25 12.64 -5.16
N LEU A 43 -0.30 13.56 -6.13
CA LEU A 43 -0.61 14.96 -5.88
C LEU A 43 -2.03 15.15 -5.31
N THR A 44 -3.04 14.38 -5.80
CA THR A 44 -4.41 14.47 -5.26
C THR A 44 -4.50 14.04 -3.80
N LEU A 45 -3.60 13.18 -3.32
CA LEU A 45 -3.55 12.77 -1.92
C LEU A 45 -2.95 13.81 -0.98
N MET A 46 -2.30 14.85 -1.54
CA MET A 46 -1.60 15.88 -0.77
C MET A 46 -2.43 17.14 -0.53
N LYS A 47 -3.58 17.28 -1.19
CA LYS A 47 -4.44 18.45 -1.07
C LYS A 47 -5.92 18.05 -1.02
N THR A 48 -6.76 18.99 -0.58
CA THR A 48 -8.21 18.90 -0.65
C THR A 48 -8.71 19.83 -1.74
N TYR A 49 -9.62 19.37 -2.56
CA TYR A 49 -10.18 20.14 -3.66
C TYR A 49 -11.48 20.80 -3.23
N GLU A 50 -11.55 22.13 -3.38
CA GLU A 50 -12.78 22.92 -3.18
C GLU A 50 -13.42 23.32 -4.51
N VAL A 51 -12.65 23.31 -5.57
CA VAL A 51 -13.06 23.61 -6.94
C VAL A 51 -12.33 22.72 -7.94
N GLN A 52 -12.89 22.61 -9.14
CA GLN A 52 -12.20 21.99 -10.28
C GLN A 52 -11.06 22.91 -10.71
N ASP A 53 -9.85 22.43 -10.61
CA ASP A 53 -8.63 23.15 -10.98
C ASP A 53 -8.01 22.61 -12.29
N GLU A 54 -6.88 23.19 -12.69
CA GLU A 54 -6.16 22.78 -13.90
C GLU A 54 -5.69 21.32 -13.82
N GLN A 55 -5.30 20.85 -12.65
CA GLN A 55 -4.89 19.45 -12.46
C GLN A 55 -6.07 18.48 -12.64
N TYR A 56 -7.25 18.84 -12.13
CA TYR A 56 -8.47 18.06 -12.38
C TYR A 56 -8.76 17.97 -13.88
N SER A 57 -8.78 19.11 -14.58
CA SER A 57 -9.03 19.17 -16.03
C SER A 57 -8.00 18.34 -16.80
N LYS A 58 -6.73 18.36 -16.38
CA LYS A 58 -5.69 17.53 -17.01
C LYS A 58 -5.91 16.04 -16.79
N MET A 59 -6.35 15.63 -15.61
CA MET A 59 -6.69 14.22 -15.37
C MET A 59 -7.91 13.77 -16.16
N GLU A 60 -8.93 14.64 -16.36
CA GLU A 60 -10.08 14.34 -17.24
C GLU A 60 -9.63 14.15 -18.69
N GLU A 61 -8.76 15.03 -19.19
CA GLU A 61 -8.17 14.89 -20.53
C GLU A 61 -7.43 13.55 -20.68
N LEU A 62 -6.59 13.19 -19.71
CA LEU A 62 -5.88 11.92 -19.70
C LEU A 62 -6.83 10.71 -19.63
N TYR A 63 -7.91 10.83 -18.85
CA TYR A 63 -8.91 9.76 -18.76
C TYR A 63 -9.59 9.45 -20.09
N LEU A 64 -9.76 10.45 -20.95
CA LEU A 64 -10.36 10.31 -22.27
C LEU A 64 -9.37 9.76 -23.33
N ASP A 65 -8.07 9.69 -23.03
CA ASP A 65 -7.08 9.12 -23.95
C ASP A 65 -7.24 7.60 -24.03
N GLU A 66 -7.61 7.12 -25.22
CA GLU A 66 -7.79 5.69 -25.51
C GLU A 66 -6.46 4.90 -25.49
N ASN A 67 -5.33 5.58 -25.63
CA ASN A 67 -4.00 4.96 -25.63
C ASN A 67 -3.43 4.78 -24.21
N LEU A 68 -4.15 5.26 -23.18
CA LEU A 68 -3.70 5.13 -21.81
C LEU A 68 -3.62 3.65 -21.40
N SER A 69 -2.48 3.21 -20.85
CA SER A 69 -2.35 1.84 -20.36
C SER A 69 -3.31 1.58 -19.19
N GLU A 70 -3.66 0.32 -18.94
CA GLU A 70 -4.54 -0.05 -17.81
C GLU A 70 -3.99 0.41 -16.46
N GLU A 71 -2.67 0.39 -16.29
CA GLU A 71 -2.01 0.88 -15.07
C GLU A 71 -2.16 2.40 -14.93
N GLN A 72 -1.90 3.15 -15.99
CA GLN A 72 -2.08 4.61 -15.99
C GLN A 72 -3.55 4.97 -15.76
N ARG A 73 -4.48 4.29 -16.44
CA ARG A 73 -5.93 4.47 -16.27
C ARG A 73 -6.37 4.17 -14.84
N CYS A 74 -5.81 3.16 -14.21
CA CYS A 74 -6.03 2.85 -12.79
C CYS A 74 -5.63 4.03 -11.89
N HIS A 75 -4.45 4.62 -12.11
CA HIS A 75 -4.00 5.79 -11.35
C HIS A 75 -4.89 7.01 -11.56
N ILE A 76 -5.25 7.32 -12.80
CA ILE A 76 -6.12 8.47 -13.12
C ILE A 76 -7.51 8.29 -12.48
N ASN A 77 -8.09 7.09 -12.54
CA ASN A 77 -9.37 6.82 -11.89
C ASN A 77 -9.32 7.10 -10.38
N PHE A 78 -8.30 6.63 -9.67
CA PHE A 78 -8.16 6.93 -8.24
C PHE A 78 -7.92 8.42 -7.96
N GLY A 79 -7.22 9.13 -8.84
CA GLY A 79 -7.06 10.58 -8.74
C GLY A 79 -8.37 11.32 -8.91
N LEU A 80 -9.11 11.03 -9.99
CA LEU A 80 -10.43 11.63 -10.26
C LEU A 80 -11.45 11.28 -9.16
N ALA A 81 -11.46 10.03 -8.70
CA ALA A 81 -12.34 9.62 -7.60
C ALA A 81 -12.15 10.49 -6.36
N LYS A 82 -10.88 10.73 -5.96
CA LYS A 82 -10.54 11.58 -4.81
C LYS A 82 -11.02 13.02 -5.01
N VAL A 83 -10.80 13.60 -6.19
CA VAL A 83 -11.25 14.97 -6.49
C VAL A 83 -12.78 15.05 -6.46
N CYS A 84 -13.48 14.11 -7.11
CA CYS A 84 -14.94 14.06 -7.10
C CYS A 84 -15.50 13.90 -5.67
N GLU A 85 -14.85 13.11 -4.81
CA GLU A 85 -15.23 12.95 -3.40
C GLU A 85 -15.09 14.27 -2.64
N ASP A 86 -13.97 14.98 -2.79
CA ASP A 86 -13.74 16.27 -2.14
C ASP A 86 -14.78 17.32 -2.58
N LEU A 87 -15.17 17.30 -3.86
CA LEU A 87 -16.17 18.21 -4.41
C LEU A 87 -17.63 17.79 -4.08
N GLY A 88 -17.83 16.68 -3.37
CA GLY A 88 -19.16 16.16 -3.03
C GLY A 88 -19.88 15.44 -4.17
N ASN A 89 -19.21 15.16 -5.28
CA ASN A 89 -19.75 14.44 -6.45
C ASN A 89 -19.63 12.93 -6.24
N PHE A 90 -20.32 12.40 -5.23
CA PHE A 90 -20.15 11.02 -4.78
C PHE A 90 -20.51 9.96 -5.83
N GLU A 91 -21.46 10.22 -6.70
CA GLU A 91 -21.83 9.29 -7.77
C GLU A 91 -20.66 9.10 -8.77
N GLN A 92 -20.04 10.19 -9.20
CA GLN A 92 -18.87 10.14 -10.08
C GLN A 92 -17.66 9.54 -9.35
N ALA A 93 -17.44 9.91 -8.09
CA ALA A 93 -16.39 9.32 -7.27
C ALA A 93 -16.53 7.79 -7.19
N PHE A 94 -17.74 7.30 -6.94
CA PHE A 94 -18.02 5.85 -6.89
C PHE A 94 -17.78 5.16 -8.23
N ALA A 95 -18.16 5.78 -9.34
CA ALA A 95 -17.91 5.24 -10.68
C ALA A 95 -16.40 5.09 -10.93
N HIS A 96 -15.60 6.14 -10.66
CA HIS A 96 -14.15 6.09 -10.81
C HIS A 96 -13.49 5.08 -9.83
N TYR A 97 -13.93 5.01 -8.58
CA TYR A 97 -13.44 3.98 -7.66
C TYR A 97 -13.77 2.56 -8.15
N THR A 98 -14.93 2.34 -8.73
CA THR A 98 -15.34 1.04 -9.25
C THR A 98 -14.48 0.61 -10.43
N GLU A 99 -14.25 1.50 -11.41
CA GLU A 99 -13.38 1.24 -12.53
C GLU A 99 -11.92 1.04 -12.07
N GLY A 100 -11.40 1.94 -11.24
CA GLY A 100 -10.04 1.87 -10.72
C GLY A 100 -9.77 0.58 -9.93
N ASN A 101 -10.70 0.15 -9.09
CA ASN A 101 -10.58 -1.12 -8.35
C ASN A 101 -10.68 -2.34 -9.27
N GLY A 102 -11.54 -2.30 -10.30
CA GLY A 102 -11.62 -3.34 -11.33
C GLY A 102 -10.29 -3.52 -12.06
N LEU A 103 -9.70 -2.41 -12.52
CA LEU A 103 -8.37 -2.40 -13.15
C LEU A 103 -7.28 -2.89 -12.18
N ARG A 104 -7.31 -2.42 -10.94
CA ARG A 104 -6.34 -2.86 -9.92
C ARG A 104 -6.40 -4.35 -9.65
N LYS A 105 -7.60 -4.90 -9.53
CA LYS A 105 -7.82 -6.35 -9.37
C LYS A 105 -7.24 -7.13 -10.55
N LYS A 106 -7.47 -6.65 -11.78
CA LYS A 106 -6.93 -7.25 -13.00
C LYS A 106 -5.40 -7.21 -13.04
N LEU A 107 -4.80 -6.05 -12.77
CA LEU A 107 -3.35 -5.86 -12.74
C LEU A 107 -2.65 -6.72 -11.69
N LEU A 108 -3.30 -6.95 -10.54
CA LEU A 108 -2.79 -7.83 -9.48
C LEU A 108 -3.02 -9.32 -9.77
N ASN A 109 -3.76 -9.65 -10.82
CA ASN A 109 -4.22 -11.02 -11.10
C ASN A 109 -4.82 -11.68 -9.84
N TYR A 110 -5.61 -10.90 -9.08
CA TYR A 110 -6.17 -11.36 -7.81
C TYR A 110 -7.43 -12.19 -8.00
N ASP A 111 -7.43 -13.38 -7.40
CA ASP A 111 -8.60 -14.24 -7.24
C ASP A 111 -8.72 -14.66 -5.77
N ILE A 112 -9.93 -14.54 -5.21
CA ILE A 112 -10.23 -14.93 -3.82
C ILE A 112 -9.90 -16.41 -3.54
N ASN A 113 -9.92 -17.26 -4.57
CA ASN A 113 -9.53 -18.66 -4.43
C ASN A 113 -8.06 -18.82 -3.99
N GLN A 114 -7.19 -17.87 -4.29
CA GLN A 114 -5.79 -17.85 -3.80
C GLN A 114 -5.76 -17.78 -2.27
N ASP A 115 -6.58 -16.91 -1.68
CA ASP A 115 -6.68 -16.79 -0.22
C ASP A 115 -7.33 -18.01 0.40
N VAL A 116 -8.40 -18.53 -0.22
CA VAL A 116 -9.07 -19.75 0.24
C VAL A 116 -8.09 -20.93 0.28
N GLU A 117 -7.26 -21.07 -0.76
CA GLU A 117 -6.26 -22.14 -0.82
C GLU A 117 -5.13 -21.93 0.20
N LEU A 118 -4.65 -20.71 0.36
CA LEU A 118 -3.68 -20.36 1.39
C LEU A 118 -4.18 -20.73 2.79
N PHE A 119 -5.44 -20.40 3.13
CA PHE A 119 -6.02 -20.75 4.42
C PHE A 119 -6.17 -22.26 4.62
N LYS A 120 -6.49 -23.02 3.56
CA LYS A 120 -6.51 -24.50 3.63
C LYS A 120 -5.11 -25.03 3.91
N GLN A 121 -4.09 -24.53 3.22
CA GLN A 121 -2.69 -24.94 3.41
C GLN A 121 -2.21 -24.62 4.83
N LEU A 122 -2.49 -23.44 5.34
CA LEU A 122 -2.17 -23.06 6.72
C LEU A 122 -2.80 -24.00 7.74
N LYS A 123 -4.10 -24.30 7.59
CA LYS A 123 -4.80 -25.23 8.48
C LYS A 123 -4.19 -26.65 8.42
N SER A 124 -3.82 -27.13 7.25
CA SER A 124 -3.21 -28.47 7.09
C SER A 124 -1.79 -28.55 7.63
N SER A 125 -1.04 -27.44 7.58
CA SER A 125 0.34 -27.36 8.04
C SER A 125 0.46 -27.15 9.56
N TYR A 126 -0.55 -26.55 10.19
CA TYR A 126 -0.52 -26.20 11.61
C TYR A 126 -0.13 -27.35 12.55
N PRO A 127 -0.66 -28.58 12.44
CA PRO A 127 -0.29 -29.68 13.31
C PRO A 127 1.19 -30.11 13.18
N LYS A 128 1.80 -29.87 12.00
CA LYS A 128 3.24 -30.15 11.78
C LYS A 128 4.10 -29.09 12.41
N ILE A 129 3.68 -27.82 12.31
CA ILE A 129 4.38 -26.68 12.93
C ILE A 129 4.38 -26.85 14.45
N GLU A 130 3.23 -27.18 15.05
CA GLU A 130 3.09 -27.37 16.49
C GLU A 130 4.03 -28.46 17.04
N LYS A 131 4.24 -29.54 16.27
CA LYS A 131 5.15 -30.63 16.66
C LYS A 131 6.64 -30.28 16.52
N ASN A 132 6.98 -29.31 15.68
CA ASN A 132 8.34 -28.91 15.34
C ASN A 132 8.69 -27.51 15.88
N LEU A 133 8.00 -27.04 16.91
CA LEU A 133 8.36 -25.79 17.58
C LEU A 133 9.79 -25.89 18.12
N LEU A 134 10.63 -24.93 17.74
CA LEU A 134 11.98 -24.81 18.27
C LEU A 134 11.92 -24.54 19.79
N GLU A 135 12.74 -25.25 20.55
CA GLU A 135 12.89 -24.97 21.98
C GLU A 135 13.38 -23.53 22.19
N PRO A 136 12.88 -22.84 23.24
CA PRO A 136 13.14 -21.39 23.44
C PRO A 136 14.62 -21.02 23.69
N ASP A 137 15.53 -21.98 23.85
CA ASP A 137 16.93 -21.75 24.22
C ASP A 137 17.76 -21.04 23.14
N THR A 138 17.27 -20.91 21.94
CA THR A 138 17.94 -20.21 20.84
C THR A 138 17.60 -18.72 20.77
N LEU A 139 16.62 -18.27 21.50
CA LEU A 139 16.25 -16.85 21.55
C LEU A 139 17.16 -16.11 22.54
N SER A 140 17.72 -14.98 22.09
CA SER A 140 18.46 -14.07 22.94
C SER A 140 17.62 -13.74 24.19
N LYS A 141 18.11 -14.12 25.38
CA LYS A 141 17.43 -13.91 26.68
C LYS A 141 17.09 -12.45 27.00
N ASN A 142 17.57 -11.52 26.16
CA ASN A 142 17.46 -10.08 26.39
C ASN A 142 16.48 -9.38 25.46
N LEU A 143 15.86 -10.07 24.50
CA LEU A 143 14.89 -9.48 23.56
C LEU A 143 13.54 -10.20 23.69
N MET A 144 12.52 -9.44 24.07
CA MET A 144 11.14 -9.92 24.13
C MET A 144 10.36 -9.29 22.97
N PRO A 145 10.06 -10.04 21.90
CA PRO A 145 9.23 -9.52 20.81
C PRO A 145 7.78 -9.36 21.27
N ILE A 146 7.18 -8.23 20.95
CA ILE A 146 5.76 -7.95 21.15
C ILE A 146 5.09 -7.97 19.78
N PHE A 147 4.15 -8.89 19.55
CA PHE A 147 3.39 -8.99 18.32
C PHE A 147 2.03 -8.32 18.50
N ILE A 148 1.72 -7.35 17.64
CA ILE A 148 0.41 -6.72 17.57
C ILE A 148 -0.33 -7.30 16.38
N ILE A 149 -1.38 -8.08 16.64
CA ILE A 149 -2.16 -8.79 15.62
C ILE A 149 -3.56 -8.20 15.56
N GLY A 150 -4.04 -7.90 14.37
CA GLY A 150 -5.38 -7.38 14.16
C GLY A 150 -5.79 -7.37 12.69
N MET A 151 -7.08 -7.16 12.46
CA MET A 151 -7.59 -6.93 11.11
C MET A 151 -7.04 -5.62 10.54
N PRO A 152 -6.87 -5.49 9.22
CA PRO A 152 -6.57 -4.20 8.61
C PRO A 152 -7.53 -3.12 9.11
N ARG A 153 -7.02 -1.93 9.40
CA ARG A 153 -7.79 -0.77 9.92
C ARG A 153 -8.40 -0.96 11.33
N SER A 154 -7.92 -1.91 12.12
CA SER A 154 -8.36 -2.14 13.52
C SER A 154 -7.60 -1.31 14.57
N GLY A 155 -6.69 -0.43 14.15
CA GLY A 155 -5.92 0.43 15.06
C GLY A 155 -4.59 -0.18 15.53
N THR A 156 -4.07 -1.21 14.91
CA THR A 156 -2.78 -1.84 15.24
C THR A 156 -1.63 -0.85 15.28
N THR A 157 -1.56 0.08 14.32
CA THR A 157 -0.55 1.16 14.30
C THR A 157 -0.65 2.08 15.52
N LEU A 158 -1.87 2.42 15.95
CA LEU A 158 -2.05 3.25 17.15
C LEU A 158 -1.57 2.50 18.41
N VAL A 159 -1.89 1.22 18.52
CA VAL A 159 -1.43 0.37 19.64
C VAL A 159 0.09 0.27 19.65
N GLU A 160 0.73 0.09 18.48
CA GLU A 160 2.19 0.11 18.36
C GLU A 160 2.78 1.43 18.86
N GLN A 161 2.21 2.55 18.43
CA GLN A 161 2.68 3.88 18.84
C GLN A 161 2.55 4.12 20.33
N ILE A 162 1.45 3.66 20.95
CA ILE A 162 1.25 3.74 22.40
C ILE A 162 2.32 2.91 23.13
N ILE A 163 2.57 1.67 22.71
CA ILE A 163 3.53 0.77 23.36
C ILE A 163 4.95 1.29 23.14
N SER A 164 5.30 1.73 21.92
CA SER A 164 6.64 2.24 21.59
C SER A 164 6.93 3.64 22.17
N SER A 165 5.95 4.30 22.79
CA SER A 165 6.19 5.51 23.57
C SER A 165 6.98 5.22 24.86
N HIS A 166 7.07 3.96 25.29
CA HIS A 166 7.88 3.56 26.42
C HIS A 166 9.37 3.49 26.03
N LEU A 167 10.26 4.06 26.86
CA LEU A 167 11.70 4.21 26.58
C LEU A 167 12.46 2.91 26.28
N GLN A 168 11.95 1.75 26.72
CA GLN A 168 12.55 0.45 26.51
C GLN A 168 11.94 -0.33 25.35
N VAL A 169 10.99 0.24 24.64
CA VAL A 169 10.30 -0.42 23.53
C VAL A 169 10.61 0.32 22.23
N THR A 170 11.00 -0.43 21.21
CA THR A 170 11.22 0.10 19.87
C THR A 170 10.11 -0.40 18.96
N GLY A 171 9.39 0.50 18.32
CA GLY A 171 8.44 0.16 17.26
C GLY A 171 9.19 -0.27 16.00
N ALA A 172 8.79 -1.38 15.40
CA ALA A 172 9.41 -1.94 14.21
C ALA A 172 8.55 -1.79 12.95
N GLY A 173 7.33 -1.28 13.09
CA GLY A 173 6.37 -1.14 12.00
C GLY A 173 5.89 -2.49 11.45
N GLU A 174 5.32 -2.46 10.26
CA GLU A 174 4.84 -3.65 9.56
C GLU A 174 6.01 -4.35 8.83
N LEU A 175 6.58 -5.37 9.50
CA LEU A 175 7.69 -6.14 8.93
C LEU A 175 7.16 -7.29 8.05
N ASN A 176 7.74 -7.41 6.86
CA ASN A 176 7.38 -8.47 5.91
C ASN A 176 7.97 -9.86 6.28
N PHE A 177 8.63 -10.00 7.42
CA PHE A 177 9.30 -11.25 7.82
C PHE A 177 8.33 -12.42 7.97
N ALA A 178 7.15 -12.19 8.56
CA ALA A 178 6.13 -13.24 8.67
C ALA A 178 5.68 -13.75 7.30
N LYS A 179 5.58 -12.88 6.29
CA LYS A 179 5.25 -13.25 4.91
C LYS A 179 6.42 -13.98 4.23
N GLN A 180 7.66 -13.50 4.40
CA GLN A 180 8.84 -14.07 3.75
C GLN A 180 9.20 -15.45 4.31
N PHE A 181 9.23 -15.59 5.64
CA PHE A 181 9.61 -16.85 6.29
C PHE A 181 8.42 -17.77 6.51
N GLY A 182 7.23 -17.22 6.76
CA GLY A 182 6.01 -17.99 6.97
C GLY A 182 5.50 -18.68 5.70
N ALA A 183 5.77 -18.15 4.51
CA ALA A 183 5.37 -18.77 3.26
C ALA A 183 5.98 -20.19 3.08
N ALA A 184 7.24 -20.39 3.42
CA ALA A 184 7.90 -21.69 3.38
C ALA A 184 7.24 -22.68 4.36
N ILE A 185 6.88 -22.23 5.55
CA ILE A 185 6.18 -23.03 6.57
C ILE A 185 4.78 -23.39 6.09
N ALA A 186 4.04 -22.43 5.52
CA ALA A 186 2.68 -22.64 4.99
C ALA A 186 2.65 -23.64 3.83
N THR A 187 3.67 -23.67 2.98
CA THR A 187 3.80 -24.62 1.86
C THR A 187 4.34 -25.99 2.25
N GLY A 188 4.65 -26.21 3.55
CA GLY A 188 5.12 -27.49 4.05
C GLY A 188 6.59 -27.80 3.76
N ILE A 189 7.36 -26.79 3.32
CA ILE A 189 8.83 -26.90 3.22
C ILE A 189 9.39 -26.78 4.63
N THR A 190 9.47 -27.89 5.34
CA THR A 190 9.95 -27.97 6.72
C THR A 190 11.45 -28.30 6.81
N GLU A 191 12.15 -28.34 5.71
CA GLU A 191 13.61 -28.51 5.73
C GLU A 191 14.29 -27.15 5.85
N VAL A 192 14.53 -26.75 7.08
CA VAL A 192 15.59 -25.77 7.37
C VAL A 192 16.90 -26.52 7.13
N ASN A 193 17.46 -26.34 5.94
CA ASN A 193 18.81 -26.80 5.69
C ASN A 193 19.77 -26.06 6.66
N ASN A 194 20.35 -26.79 7.58
CA ASN A 194 21.44 -26.36 8.45
C ASN A 194 22.64 -25.91 7.63
#